data_7a54183a5b11ee992f8dac2a8b9e7826
#
_entry.id   7a54183a5b11ee992f8dac2a8b9e7826
#
_cell.length_a   1.000
_cell.length_b   1.000
_cell.length_c   1.000
_cell.angle_alpha   90.00
_cell.angle_beta   90.00
_cell.angle_gamma   90.00
#
_symmetry.space_group_name_H-M   'P 1'
#
loop_
_entity.id
_entity.type
_entity.pdbx_description
1 polymer ?
#
loop_
_entity_poly.entity_id
_entity_poly.type
_entity_poly.pdbx_seq_one_letter_code
_entity_poly.pdbx_strand_id
1 'polypeptide(L)'
;MDHIRLSPRLQMVADFVPPCTCAADIGTDHGYLPVWLLQNGIAETAIAADIHAGPLANARQSAYAYDLTERFRFVLADGLQFPDAKDADVITIAGMGGETICAIMAAASWLQEGRRLVLQPQSKVAELTDWLWRSGFTIEDAALCRDSGKRYLALRVLGRSSEQPCTVEQLLLRRADPLLPEYLTDEIRRQTRARAGMAHAKQTPEAALAAIDARLSELETCLKEVQSWQP
;
A
#
# COMPACT_ATOMS: atom_id res chain seq x y z
N MET A 1 14.83 9.08 25.49
CA MET A 1 13.54 8.39 25.29
C MET A 1 13.77 7.19 24.38
N ASP A 2 13.20 6.07 24.70
CA ASP A 2 13.30 4.89 23.81
C ASP A 2 12.53 5.16 22.51
N HIS A 3 13.18 4.88 21.37
CA HIS A 3 12.51 4.95 20.07
C HIS A 3 11.79 3.66 19.79
N ILE A 4 10.56 3.77 19.27
CA ILE A 4 9.80 2.61 18.80
C ILE A 4 10.50 1.98 17.61
N ARG A 5 10.53 0.66 17.58
CA ARG A 5 11.04 -0.10 16.41
C ARG A 5 9.86 -0.65 15.64
N LEU A 6 9.82 -0.34 14.36
CA LEU A 6 8.84 -0.90 13.45
C LEU A 6 9.27 -2.29 12.96
N SER A 7 8.30 -3.15 12.65
CA SER A 7 8.58 -4.34 11.86
C SER A 7 9.02 -3.95 10.44
N PRO A 8 9.72 -4.83 9.70
CA PRO A 8 10.14 -4.51 8.32
C PRO A 8 8.98 -4.06 7.43
N ARG A 9 7.79 -4.62 7.60
CA ARG A 9 6.59 -4.24 6.87
C ARG A 9 6.16 -2.80 7.17
N LEU A 10 6.08 -2.42 8.44
CA LEU A 10 5.71 -1.06 8.82
C LEU A 10 6.82 -0.06 8.50
N GLN A 11 8.09 -0.47 8.60
CA GLN A 11 9.21 0.38 8.21
C GLN A 11 9.16 0.74 6.73
N MET A 12 8.87 -0.22 5.84
CA MET A 12 8.67 0.02 4.41
C MET A 12 7.54 1.02 4.14
N VAL A 13 6.43 0.96 4.91
CA VAL A 13 5.35 1.95 4.81
C VAL A 13 5.84 3.33 5.28
N ALA A 14 6.55 3.39 6.41
CA ALA A 14 7.10 4.63 6.96
C ALA A 14 8.08 5.30 5.99
N ASP A 15 8.93 4.53 5.32
CA ASP A 15 9.93 5.03 4.35
C ASP A 15 9.28 5.69 3.11
N PHE A 16 8.00 5.41 2.85
CA PHE A 16 7.23 6.03 1.77
C PHE A 16 6.52 7.32 2.19
N VAL A 17 6.43 7.61 3.48
CA VAL A 17 5.81 8.84 3.97
C VAL A 17 6.80 9.99 3.83
N PRO A 18 6.53 11.00 2.98
CA PRO A 18 7.37 12.17 2.90
C PRO A 18 7.18 13.05 4.16
N PRO A 19 8.14 13.94 4.45
CA PRO A 19 7.94 14.95 5.50
C PRO A 19 6.64 15.71 5.31
N CYS A 20 5.86 15.85 6.39
CA CYS A 20 4.52 16.44 6.36
C CYS A 20 4.15 17.08 7.71
N THR A 21 3.17 17.97 7.68
CA THR A 21 2.61 18.55 8.92
C THR A 21 1.69 17.55 9.61
N CYS A 22 0.83 16.87 8.86
CA CYS A 22 -0.14 15.93 9.42
C CYS A 22 -0.16 14.62 8.63
N ALA A 23 0.08 13.49 9.31
CA ALA A 23 -0.08 12.15 8.75
C ALA A 23 -1.33 11.47 9.33
N ALA A 24 -2.20 10.91 8.49
CA ALA A 24 -3.32 10.08 8.96
C ALA A 24 -3.00 8.60 8.76
N ASP A 25 -3.21 7.79 9.79
CA ASP A 25 -3.07 6.34 9.75
C ASP A 25 -4.45 5.69 9.94
N ILE A 26 -4.95 5.05 8.89
CA ILE A 26 -6.28 4.47 8.81
C ILE A 26 -6.21 2.96 9.08
N GLY A 27 -6.92 2.52 10.10
CA GLY A 27 -6.77 1.17 10.68
C GLY A 27 -5.50 1.09 11.53
N THR A 28 -5.33 2.07 12.40
CA THR A 28 -4.07 2.35 13.10
C THR A 28 -3.61 1.25 14.07
N ASP A 29 -4.53 0.35 14.51
CA ASP A 29 -4.31 -0.75 15.44
C ASP A 29 -3.59 -0.30 16.75
N HIS A 30 -2.28 -0.45 16.84
CA HIS A 30 -1.49 -0.05 18.00
C HIS A 30 -0.87 1.36 17.89
N GLY A 31 -1.06 2.06 16.79
CA GLY A 31 -0.49 3.40 16.57
C GLY A 31 1.04 3.42 16.42
N TYR A 32 1.68 2.29 16.13
CA TYR A 32 3.15 2.22 16.05
C TYR A 32 3.71 3.04 14.88
N LEU A 33 3.05 3.01 13.73
CA LEU A 33 3.47 3.79 12.56
C LEU A 33 3.43 5.30 12.85
N PRO A 34 2.31 5.89 13.28
CA PRO A 34 2.27 7.32 13.55
C PRO A 34 3.19 7.73 14.73
N VAL A 35 3.36 6.89 15.77
CA VAL A 35 4.36 7.15 16.83
C VAL A 35 5.75 7.27 16.23
N TRP A 36 6.15 6.33 15.37
CA TRP A 36 7.45 6.35 14.71
C TRP A 36 7.64 7.60 13.83
N LEU A 37 6.64 7.96 13.04
CA LEU A 37 6.68 9.15 12.18
C LEU A 37 6.90 10.44 13.01
N LEU A 38 6.22 10.56 14.16
CA LEU A 38 6.37 11.70 15.06
C LEU A 38 7.73 11.73 15.75
N GLN A 39 8.25 10.57 16.20
CA GLN A 39 9.57 10.48 16.86
C GLN A 39 10.72 10.83 15.91
N ASN A 40 10.58 10.51 14.63
CA ASN A 40 11.62 10.78 13.63
C ASN A 40 11.44 12.12 12.91
N GLY A 41 10.46 12.94 13.32
CA GLY A 41 10.22 14.26 12.74
C GLY A 41 9.74 14.22 11.29
N ILE A 42 9.19 13.08 10.84
CA ILE A 42 8.60 12.93 9.51
C ILE A 42 7.22 13.61 9.47
N ALA A 43 6.46 13.54 10.56
CA ALA A 43 5.22 14.27 10.73
C ALA A 43 5.29 15.15 11.99
N GLU A 44 4.61 16.31 11.99
CA GLU A 44 4.47 17.14 13.16
C GLU A 44 3.32 16.66 14.04
N THR A 45 2.21 16.25 13.43
CA THR A 45 1.01 15.72 14.08
C THR A 45 0.52 14.46 13.39
N ALA A 46 -0.30 13.67 14.08
CA ALA A 46 -0.87 12.46 13.53
C ALA A 46 -2.38 12.34 13.82
N ILE A 47 -3.11 11.76 12.86
CA ILE A 47 -4.48 11.29 13.04
C ILE A 47 -4.42 9.76 13.06
N ALA A 48 -4.80 9.16 14.18
CA ALA A 48 -4.97 7.72 14.31
C ALA A 48 -6.45 7.38 14.22
N ALA A 49 -6.88 6.75 13.15
CA ALA A 49 -8.28 6.38 12.91
C ALA A 49 -8.47 4.87 12.86
N ASP A 50 -9.53 4.38 13.47
CA ASP A 50 -9.94 2.97 13.39
C ASP A 50 -11.45 2.87 13.54
N ILE A 51 -12.05 1.82 12.96
CA ILE A 51 -13.49 1.53 13.10
C ILE A 51 -13.82 0.94 14.47
N HIS A 52 -12.82 0.43 15.20
CA HIS A 52 -12.98 -0.22 16.50
C HIS A 52 -12.32 0.58 17.63
N ALA A 53 -13.02 0.70 18.77
CA ALA A 53 -12.50 1.41 19.93
C ALA A 53 -11.29 0.74 20.59
N GLY A 54 -11.15 -0.59 20.49
CA GLY A 54 -10.04 -1.35 21.06
C GLY A 54 -8.68 -0.94 20.47
N PRO A 55 -8.48 -1.00 19.14
CA PRO A 55 -7.31 -0.49 18.46
C PRO A 55 -6.98 0.96 18.83
N LEU A 56 -7.97 1.84 18.85
CA LEU A 56 -7.75 3.23 19.27
C LEU A 56 -7.29 3.36 20.71
N ALA A 57 -7.77 2.52 21.63
CA ALA A 57 -7.27 2.51 22.99
C ALA A 57 -5.80 2.08 23.06
N ASN A 58 -5.39 1.08 22.27
CA ASN A 58 -4.00 0.67 22.14
C ASN A 58 -3.13 1.81 21.56
N ALA A 59 -3.60 2.49 20.52
CA ALA A 59 -2.90 3.63 19.92
C ALA A 59 -2.73 4.79 20.92
N ARG A 60 -3.74 5.09 21.74
CA ARG A 60 -3.64 6.07 22.83
C ARG A 60 -2.60 5.67 23.88
N GLN A 61 -2.57 4.39 24.25
CA GLN A 61 -1.59 3.88 25.20
C GLN A 61 -0.16 3.99 24.63
N SER A 62 0.03 3.70 23.35
CA SER A 62 1.32 3.88 22.69
C SER A 62 1.74 5.35 22.66
N ALA A 63 0.86 6.25 22.25
CA ALA A 63 1.14 7.69 22.24
C ALA A 63 1.51 8.21 23.63
N TYR A 64 0.80 7.76 24.67
CA TYR A 64 1.08 8.11 26.06
C TYR A 64 2.45 7.59 26.51
N ALA A 65 2.78 6.34 26.20
CA ALA A 65 4.05 5.72 26.60
C ALA A 65 5.28 6.44 26.02
N TYR A 66 5.11 7.13 24.89
CA TYR A 66 6.17 7.89 24.22
C TYR A 66 6.04 9.43 24.39
N ASP A 67 5.15 9.92 25.25
CA ASP A 67 4.92 11.36 25.51
C ASP A 67 4.54 12.15 24.26
N LEU A 68 3.69 11.54 23.43
CA LEU A 68 3.25 12.11 22.14
C LEU A 68 1.74 12.41 22.07
N THR A 69 1.00 12.23 23.17
CA THR A 69 -0.48 12.31 23.19
C THR A 69 -1.01 13.61 22.60
N GLU A 70 -0.36 14.75 22.90
CA GLU A 70 -0.76 16.08 22.44
C GLU A 70 -0.57 16.30 20.94
N ARG A 71 0.21 15.42 20.29
CA ARG A 71 0.46 15.45 18.86
C ARG A 71 -0.47 14.52 18.08
N PHE A 72 -1.40 13.84 18.77
CA PHE A 72 -2.35 12.91 18.17
C PHE A 72 -3.78 13.42 18.21
N ARG A 73 -4.50 13.14 17.12
CA ARG A 73 -5.96 13.07 17.09
C ARG A 73 -6.39 11.62 16.94
N PHE A 74 -7.27 11.13 17.82
CA PHE A 74 -7.77 9.76 17.78
C PHE A 74 -9.22 9.77 17.36
N VAL A 75 -9.53 9.09 16.25
CA VAL A 75 -10.84 9.15 15.61
C VAL A 75 -11.44 7.76 15.47
N LEU A 76 -12.62 7.55 16.04
CA LEU A 76 -13.43 6.35 15.79
C LEU A 76 -14.26 6.59 14.54
N ALA A 77 -13.85 5.98 13.41
CA ALA A 77 -14.52 6.19 12.12
C ALA A 77 -14.33 4.99 11.19
N ASP A 78 -15.24 4.86 10.24
CA ASP A 78 -15.11 3.92 9.13
C ASP A 78 -14.27 4.55 8.02
N GLY A 79 -13.02 4.08 7.91
CA GLY A 79 -12.05 4.59 6.95
C GLY A 79 -11.83 6.10 7.07
N LEU A 80 -12.10 6.83 6.00
CA LEU A 80 -11.91 8.29 5.89
C LEU A 80 -13.21 9.10 6.12
N GLN A 81 -14.24 8.49 6.70
CA GLN A 81 -15.55 9.13 6.90
C GLN A 81 -15.58 9.98 8.19
N PHE A 82 -14.67 10.95 8.30
CA PHE A 82 -14.65 11.95 9.37
C PHE A 82 -14.20 13.33 8.85
N PRO A 83 -14.66 14.44 9.46
CA PRO A 83 -14.43 15.78 8.93
C PRO A 83 -12.97 16.13 8.72
N ASP A 84 -12.13 15.82 9.70
CA ASP A 84 -10.70 16.21 9.74
C ASP A 84 -9.79 15.32 8.87
N ALA A 85 -10.35 14.33 8.15
CA ALA A 85 -9.57 13.48 7.24
C ALA A 85 -8.84 14.30 6.17
N LYS A 86 -9.43 15.44 5.76
CA LYS A 86 -8.85 16.35 4.77
C LYS A 86 -7.68 17.18 5.28
N ASP A 87 -7.45 17.25 6.60
CA ASP A 87 -6.33 17.97 7.18
C ASP A 87 -5.00 17.20 7.00
N ALA A 88 -5.07 15.90 6.69
CA ALA A 88 -3.88 15.11 6.48
C ALA A 88 -3.21 15.43 5.14
N ASP A 89 -1.90 15.68 5.18
CA ASP A 89 -1.07 15.84 3.98
C ASP A 89 -0.77 14.48 3.35
N VAL A 90 -0.62 13.45 4.19
CA VAL A 90 -0.34 12.06 3.78
C VAL A 90 -1.26 11.11 4.54
N ILE A 91 -1.80 10.14 3.83
CA ILE A 91 -2.70 9.14 4.37
C ILE A 91 -2.07 7.76 4.20
N THR A 92 -1.93 7.01 5.29
CA THR A 92 -1.49 5.62 5.27
C THR A 92 -2.68 4.68 5.46
N ILE A 93 -2.79 3.64 4.63
CA ILE A 93 -3.77 2.55 4.76
C ILE A 93 -2.98 1.25 4.63
N ALA A 94 -2.61 0.66 5.76
CA ALA A 94 -1.74 -0.49 5.81
C ALA A 94 -2.37 -1.70 6.50
N GLY A 95 -2.01 -2.91 6.06
CA GLY A 95 -2.45 -4.14 6.71
C GLY A 95 -3.86 -4.60 6.33
N MET A 96 -4.43 -4.06 5.25
CA MET A 96 -5.79 -4.35 4.81
C MET A 96 -5.82 -5.09 3.47
N GLY A 97 -6.93 -5.78 3.16
CA GLY A 97 -7.15 -6.32 1.82
C GLY A 97 -7.33 -5.21 0.78
N GLY A 98 -6.90 -5.48 -0.47
CA GLY A 98 -7.04 -4.49 -1.56
C GLY A 98 -8.48 -4.01 -1.77
N GLU A 99 -9.46 -4.90 -1.64
CA GLU A 99 -10.89 -4.55 -1.75
C GLU A 99 -11.32 -3.57 -0.64
N THR A 100 -10.83 -3.75 0.58
CA THR A 100 -11.11 -2.84 1.70
C THR A 100 -10.48 -1.47 1.45
N ILE A 101 -9.24 -1.44 0.96
CA ILE A 101 -8.55 -0.19 0.59
C ILE A 101 -9.36 0.55 -0.49
N CYS A 102 -9.79 -0.17 -1.55
CA CYS A 102 -10.65 0.42 -2.60
C CYS A 102 -11.94 1.01 -2.02
N ALA A 103 -12.62 0.30 -1.12
CA ALA A 103 -13.86 0.76 -0.52
C ALA A 103 -13.66 2.04 0.32
N ILE A 104 -12.60 2.09 1.14
CA ILE A 104 -12.22 3.28 1.93
C ILE A 104 -11.93 4.47 1.01
N MET A 105 -11.16 4.26 -0.05
CA MET A 105 -10.80 5.33 -0.98
C MET A 105 -11.99 5.80 -1.83
N ALA A 106 -12.85 4.88 -2.27
CA ALA A 106 -14.06 5.21 -3.04
C ALA A 106 -15.03 6.10 -2.27
N ALA A 107 -15.11 5.95 -0.95
CA ALA A 107 -15.93 6.78 -0.06
C ALA A 107 -15.38 8.21 0.13
N ALA A 108 -14.16 8.50 -0.35
CA ALA A 108 -13.44 9.76 -0.15
C ALA A 108 -12.97 10.37 -1.49
N SER A 109 -13.91 10.84 -2.31
CA SER A 109 -13.63 11.38 -3.66
C SER A 109 -12.63 12.55 -3.67
N TRP A 110 -12.53 13.30 -2.58
CA TRP A 110 -11.57 14.39 -2.39
C TRP A 110 -10.10 13.94 -2.43
N LEU A 111 -9.81 12.65 -2.31
CA LEU A 111 -8.46 12.11 -2.47
C LEU A 111 -7.89 12.38 -3.86
N GLN A 112 -8.73 12.48 -4.89
CA GLN A 112 -8.33 12.78 -6.27
C GLN A 112 -7.84 14.22 -6.47
N GLU A 113 -7.95 15.08 -5.48
CA GLU A 113 -7.47 16.46 -5.51
C GLU A 113 -5.95 16.59 -5.24
N GLY A 114 -5.17 15.54 -5.53
CA GLY A 114 -3.71 15.54 -5.39
C GLY A 114 -3.22 15.09 -4.01
N ARG A 115 -4.02 14.31 -3.29
CA ARG A 115 -3.62 13.74 -1.98
C ARG A 115 -2.57 12.65 -2.14
N ARG A 116 -1.63 12.60 -1.20
CA ARG A 116 -0.62 11.55 -1.13
C ARG A 116 -1.08 10.42 -0.24
N LEU A 117 -0.93 9.19 -0.74
CA LEU A 117 -1.29 7.99 0.00
C LEU A 117 -0.12 7.00 0.01
N VAL A 118 -0.02 6.26 1.10
CA VAL A 118 0.86 5.08 1.20
C VAL A 118 -0.03 3.88 1.54
N LEU A 119 -0.08 2.94 0.61
CA LEU A 119 -0.97 1.78 0.67
C LEU A 119 -0.15 0.50 0.88
N GLN A 120 -0.53 -0.33 1.83
CA GLN A 120 0.08 -1.65 2.00
C GLN A 120 -1.00 -2.73 1.97
N PRO A 121 -1.34 -3.27 0.79
CA PRO A 121 -2.32 -4.34 0.64
C PRO A 121 -1.74 -5.68 1.13
N GLN A 122 -2.57 -6.48 1.83
CA GLN A 122 -2.24 -7.85 2.20
C GLN A 122 -2.74 -8.90 1.22
N SER A 123 -3.70 -8.53 0.38
CA SER A 123 -4.31 -9.38 -0.64
C SER A 123 -4.89 -8.54 -1.76
N LYS A 124 -5.27 -9.14 -2.87
CA LYS A 124 -5.98 -8.48 -3.98
C LYS A 124 -5.21 -7.28 -4.57
N VAL A 125 -3.89 -7.45 -4.73
CA VAL A 125 -3.00 -6.37 -5.24
C VAL A 125 -3.39 -5.96 -6.66
N ALA A 126 -3.66 -6.94 -7.54
CA ALA A 126 -3.99 -6.66 -8.93
C ALA A 126 -5.30 -5.89 -9.06
N GLU A 127 -6.31 -6.30 -8.28
CA GLU A 127 -7.61 -5.62 -8.23
C GLU A 127 -7.47 -4.18 -7.71
N LEU A 128 -6.64 -3.96 -6.69
CA LEU A 128 -6.35 -2.63 -6.15
C LEU A 128 -5.66 -1.74 -7.19
N THR A 129 -4.61 -2.23 -7.85
CA THR A 129 -3.84 -1.44 -8.82
C THR A 129 -4.69 -1.09 -10.05
N ASP A 130 -5.50 -2.02 -10.54
CA ASP A 130 -6.43 -1.77 -11.64
C ASP A 130 -7.50 -0.72 -11.24
N TRP A 131 -8.05 -0.84 -10.03
CA TRP A 131 -8.99 0.13 -9.50
C TRP A 131 -8.38 1.53 -9.36
N LEU A 132 -7.15 1.63 -8.84
CA LEU A 132 -6.44 2.91 -8.70
C LEU A 132 -6.34 3.65 -10.04
N TRP A 133 -5.90 2.96 -11.10
CA TRP A 133 -5.77 3.57 -12.42
C TRP A 133 -7.12 4.01 -13.00
N ARG A 134 -8.13 3.14 -12.94
CA ARG A 134 -9.48 3.46 -13.44
C ARG A 134 -10.12 4.59 -12.67
N SER A 135 -9.79 4.75 -11.39
CA SER A 135 -10.31 5.80 -10.53
C SER A 135 -9.49 7.09 -10.57
N GLY A 136 -8.51 7.23 -11.47
CA GLY A 136 -7.75 8.45 -11.65
C GLY A 136 -6.66 8.69 -10.61
N PHE A 137 -6.09 7.62 -10.04
CA PHE A 137 -4.91 7.68 -9.18
C PHE A 137 -3.64 7.29 -9.93
N THR A 138 -2.51 7.86 -9.55
CA THR A 138 -1.19 7.48 -10.06
C THR A 138 -0.43 6.70 -9.00
N ILE A 139 0.10 5.53 -9.35
CA ILE A 139 1.07 4.84 -8.52
C ILE A 139 2.45 5.41 -8.89
N GLU A 140 3.07 6.14 -7.94
CA GLU A 140 4.34 6.82 -8.17
C GLU A 140 5.54 5.93 -7.89
N ASP A 141 5.42 5.01 -6.92
CA ASP A 141 6.51 4.15 -6.46
C ASP A 141 5.95 2.86 -5.83
N ALA A 142 6.77 1.81 -5.82
CA ALA A 142 6.49 0.53 -5.21
C ALA A 142 7.75 -0.03 -4.55
N ALA A 143 7.60 -0.72 -3.41
CA ALA A 143 8.69 -1.40 -2.73
C ALA A 143 8.23 -2.73 -2.15
N LEU A 144 9.17 -3.66 -2.02
CA LEU A 144 8.95 -4.96 -1.41
C LEU A 144 9.77 -5.08 -0.12
N CYS A 145 9.26 -5.82 0.85
CA CYS A 145 10.02 -6.24 2.00
C CYS A 145 9.67 -7.68 2.40
N ARG A 146 10.52 -8.28 3.23
CA ARG A 146 10.21 -9.53 3.95
C ARG A 146 9.96 -9.22 5.42
N ASP A 147 8.88 -9.75 5.95
CA ASP A 147 8.55 -9.71 7.37
C ASP A 147 7.96 -11.07 7.77
N SER A 148 8.49 -11.68 8.83
CA SER A 148 7.99 -12.96 9.37
C SER A 148 7.81 -14.05 8.30
N GLY A 149 8.77 -14.14 7.36
CA GLY A 149 8.78 -15.15 6.29
C GLY A 149 7.84 -14.88 5.12
N LYS A 150 7.08 -13.78 5.15
CA LYS A 150 6.19 -13.36 4.06
C LYS A 150 6.76 -12.15 3.32
N ARG A 151 6.45 -12.03 2.04
CA ARG A 151 6.74 -10.85 1.25
C ARG A 151 5.54 -9.91 1.26
N TYR A 152 5.81 -8.61 1.43
CA TYR A 152 4.83 -7.54 1.42
C TYR A 152 5.19 -6.50 0.37
N LEU A 153 4.17 -5.83 -0.14
CA LEU A 153 4.26 -4.73 -1.10
C LEU A 153 3.71 -3.47 -0.45
N ALA A 154 4.39 -2.34 -0.63
CA ALA A 154 3.83 -1.02 -0.39
C ALA A 154 3.80 -0.22 -1.69
N LEU A 155 2.82 0.66 -1.80
CA LEU A 155 2.60 1.56 -2.94
C LEU A 155 2.56 2.99 -2.45
N ARG A 156 3.30 3.90 -3.11
CA ARG A 156 3.10 5.33 -2.97
C ARG A 156 2.19 5.81 -4.09
N VAL A 157 1.10 6.46 -3.72
CA VAL A 157 0.01 6.82 -4.62
C VAL A 157 -0.29 8.31 -4.53
N LEU A 158 -0.56 8.93 -5.67
CA LEU A 158 -0.99 10.31 -5.78
C LEU A 158 -2.42 10.37 -6.32
N GLY A 159 -3.26 11.21 -5.66
CA GLY A 159 -4.66 11.41 -6.01
C GLY A 159 -4.86 12.27 -7.25
N ARG A 160 -4.21 11.93 -8.34
CA ARG A 160 -4.47 12.50 -9.67
C ARG A 160 -4.02 11.51 -10.74
N SER A 161 -4.64 11.61 -11.92
CA SER A 161 -4.29 10.76 -13.05
C SER A 161 -2.90 11.11 -13.62
N SER A 162 -2.18 10.08 -14.07
CA SER A 162 -0.99 10.19 -14.90
C SER A 162 -1.37 9.89 -16.36
N GLU A 163 -0.71 10.57 -17.29
CA GLU A 163 -0.85 10.29 -18.73
C GLU A 163 -0.26 8.92 -19.12
N GLN A 164 0.68 8.42 -18.32
CA GLN A 164 1.33 7.13 -18.54
C GLN A 164 1.34 6.30 -17.26
N PRO A 165 0.36 5.41 -17.07
CA PRO A 165 0.36 4.50 -15.94
C PRO A 165 1.55 3.55 -16.01
N CYS A 166 2.29 3.42 -14.89
CA CYS A 166 3.35 2.43 -14.73
C CYS A 166 2.82 1.21 -13.99
N THR A 167 3.23 0.03 -14.40
CA THR A 167 2.92 -1.19 -13.64
C THR A 167 3.78 -1.27 -12.38
N VAL A 168 3.33 -2.06 -11.40
CA VAL A 168 4.10 -2.29 -10.16
C VAL A 168 5.48 -2.85 -10.48
N GLU A 169 5.57 -3.77 -11.45
CA GLU A 169 6.84 -4.38 -11.88
C GLU A 169 7.80 -3.35 -12.46
N GLN A 170 7.30 -2.42 -13.28
CA GLN A 170 8.11 -1.34 -13.84
C GLN A 170 8.64 -0.39 -12.76
N LEU A 171 7.85 -0.12 -11.71
CA LEU A 171 8.29 0.69 -10.58
C LEU A 171 9.36 -0.04 -9.74
N LEU A 172 9.14 -1.31 -9.44
CA LEU A 172 10.12 -2.15 -8.76
C LEU A 172 11.42 -2.31 -9.56
N LEU A 173 11.31 -2.41 -10.90
CA LEU A 173 12.45 -2.46 -11.81
C LEU A 173 13.27 -1.16 -11.75
N ARG A 174 12.61 0.00 -11.83
CA ARG A 174 13.28 1.32 -11.70
C ARG A 174 13.98 1.50 -10.37
N ARG A 175 13.41 0.92 -9.30
CA ARG A 175 13.96 0.95 -7.96
C ARG A 175 15.12 -0.04 -7.78
N ALA A 176 15.32 -0.95 -8.72
CA ALA A 176 16.21 -2.11 -8.60
C ALA A 176 15.92 -2.91 -7.31
N ASP A 177 14.63 -3.15 -7.03
CA ASP A 177 14.21 -3.82 -5.79
C ASP A 177 14.77 -5.25 -5.74
N PRO A 178 15.53 -5.61 -4.69
CA PRO A 178 16.22 -6.91 -4.63
C PRO A 178 15.26 -8.10 -4.54
N LEU A 179 14.00 -7.90 -4.17
CA LEU A 179 12.98 -8.96 -4.09
C LEU A 179 12.17 -9.10 -5.39
N LEU A 180 12.43 -8.25 -6.39
CA LEU A 180 11.72 -8.29 -7.67
C LEU A 180 11.82 -9.64 -8.40
N PRO A 181 12.98 -10.31 -8.51
CA PRO A 181 13.06 -11.62 -9.19
C PRO A 181 12.13 -12.67 -8.57
N GLU A 182 12.08 -12.70 -7.26
CA GLU A 182 11.20 -13.62 -6.54
C GLU A 182 9.72 -13.23 -6.68
N TYR A 183 9.41 -11.94 -6.59
CA TYR A 183 8.07 -11.42 -6.82
C TYR A 183 7.55 -11.83 -8.21
N LEU A 184 8.34 -11.62 -9.26
CA LEU A 184 7.99 -12.00 -10.63
C LEU A 184 7.78 -13.51 -10.79
N THR A 185 8.65 -14.32 -10.17
CA THR A 185 8.51 -15.78 -10.20
C THR A 185 7.20 -16.24 -9.58
N ASP A 186 6.81 -15.65 -8.46
CA ASP A 186 5.54 -16.00 -7.81
C ASP A 186 4.33 -15.50 -8.61
N GLU A 187 4.40 -14.33 -9.22
CA GLU A 187 3.34 -13.79 -10.07
C GLU A 187 3.16 -14.67 -11.34
N ILE A 188 4.24 -15.04 -12.01
CA ILE A 188 4.19 -15.96 -13.16
C ILE A 188 3.54 -17.28 -12.75
N ARG A 189 3.95 -17.86 -11.61
CA ARG A 189 3.35 -19.09 -11.09
C ARG A 189 1.85 -18.94 -10.82
N ARG A 190 1.43 -17.80 -10.26
CA ARG A 190 0.03 -17.48 -9.99
C ARG A 190 -0.79 -17.38 -11.27
N GLN A 191 -0.29 -16.62 -12.25
CA GLN A 191 -0.96 -16.44 -13.54
C GLN A 191 -1.04 -17.76 -14.34
N THR A 192 0.01 -18.56 -14.32
CA THR A 192 0.02 -19.89 -14.98
C THR A 192 -1.04 -20.83 -14.39
N ARG A 193 -1.21 -20.83 -13.05
CA ARG A 193 -2.27 -21.61 -12.40
C ARG A 193 -3.66 -21.10 -12.77
N ALA A 194 -3.86 -19.77 -12.78
CA ALA A 194 -5.13 -19.17 -13.18
C ALA A 194 -5.48 -19.53 -14.63
N ARG A 195 -4.52 -19.44 -15.56
CA ARG A 195 -4.66 -19.85 -16.96
C ARG A 195 -5.08 -21.31 -17.08
N ALA A 196 -4.39 -22.22 -16.39
CA ALA A 196 -4.72 -23.64 -16.39
C ALA A 196 -6.14 -23.90 -15.87
N GLY A 197 -6.54 -23.23 -14.79
CA GLY A 197 -7.91 -23.32 -14.25
C GLY A 197 -8.97 -22.86 -15.27
N MET A 198 -8.70 -21.76 -15.95
CA MET A 198 -9.62 -21.24 -16.99
C MET A 198 -9.70 -22.16 -18.21
N ALA A 199 -8.61 -22.76 -18.64
CA ALA A 199 -8.60 -23.69 -19.78
C ALA A 199 -9.46 -24.95 -19.56
N HIS A 200 -9.71 -25.31 -18.30
CA HIS A 200 -10.59 -26.44 -17.93
C HIS A 200 -12.04 -26.03 -17.67
N ALA A 201 -12.36 -24.75 -17.66
CA ALA A 201 -13.74 -24.29 -17.47
C ALA A 201 -14.57 -24.42 -18.74
N LYS A 202 -15.85 -24.84 -18.62
CA LYS A 202 -16.74 -25.12 -19.75
C LYS A 202 -17.06 -23.92 -20.65
N GLN A 203 -16.82 -22.71 -20.21
CA GLN A 203 -17.08 -21.46 -20.95
C GLN A 203 -16.08 -20.37 -20.50
N THR A 204 -14.85 -20.44 -20.98
CA THR A 204 -13.90 -19.34 -20.77
C THR A 204 -13.86 -18.45 -22.01
N PRO A 205 -14.11 -17.14 -21.90
CA PRO A 205 -13.98 -16.23 -23.03
C PRO A 205 -12.53 -16.25 -23.56
N GLU A 206 -12.35 -16.39 -24.87
CA GLU A 206 -11.04 -16.36 -25.53
C GLU A 206 -10.24 -15.10 -25.18
N ALA A 207 -10.91 -13.95 -25.07
CA ALA A 207 -10.32 -12.69 -24.64
C ALA A 207 -9.70 -12.76 -23.23
N ALA A 208 -10.28 -13.52 -22.30
CA ALA A 208 -9.73 -13.66 -20.95
C ALA A 208 -8.44 -14.50 -20.95
N LEU A 209 -8.37 -15.55 -21.76
CA LEU A 209 -7.15 -16.35 -21.95
C LEU A 209 -6.06 -15.52 -22.62
N ALA A 210 -6.40 -14.75 -23.65
CA ALA A 210 -5.46 -13.87 -24.34
C ALA A 210 -4.88 -12.80 -23.40
N ALA A 211 -5.70 -12.24 -22.51
CA ALA A 211 -5.25 -11.27 -21.52
C ALA A 211 -4.25 -11.88 -20.52
N ILE A 212 -4.48 -13.11 -20.04
CA ILE A 212 -3.53 -13.80 -19.17
C ILE A 212 -2.24 -14.14 -19.93
N ASP A 213 -2.31 -14.58 -21.18
CA ASP A 213 -1.13 -14.89 -21.98
C ASP A 213 -0.27 -13.64 -22.25
N ALA A 214 -0.89 -12.49 -22.53
CA ALA A 214 -0.21 -11.21 -22.65
C ALA A 214 0.49 -10.82 -21.33
N ARG A 215 -0.22 -10.97 -20.21
CA ARG A 215 0.34 -10.66 -18.88
C ARG A 215 1.52 -11.57 -18.52
N LEU A 216 1.45 -12.87 -18.82
CA LEU A 216 2.56 -13.82 -18.63
C LEU A 216 3.78 -13.40 -19.44
N SER A 217 3.60 -13.02 -20.71
CA SER A 217 4.69 -12.57 -21.58
C SER A 217 5.38 -11.31 -21.04
N GLU A 218 4.62 -10.34 -20.50
CA GLU A 218 5.17 -9.14 -19.85
C GLU A 218 6.02 -9.49 -18.62
N LEU A 219 5.49 -10.35 -17.74
CA LEU A 219 6.19 -10.76 -16.52
C LEU A 219 7.46 -11.55 -16.82
N GLU A 220 7.43 -12.45 -17.80
CA GLU A 220 8.60 -13.21 -18.24
C GLU A 220 9.67 -12.31 -18.87
N THR A 221 9.26 -11.30 -19.62
CA THR A 221 10.18 -10.31 -20.21
C THR A 221 10.86 -9.51 -19.11
N CYS A 222 10.11 -9.02 -18.12
CA CYS A 222 10.65 -8.32 -16.97
C CYS A 222 11.60 -9.21 -16.16
N LEU A 223 11.27 -10.49 -15.96
CA LEU A 223 12.13 -11.43 -15.22
C LEU A 223 13.47 -11.65 -15.95
N LYS A 224 13.48 -11.77 -17.27
CA LYS A 224 14.71 -11.90 -18.07
C LYS A 224 15.60 -10.67 -17.95
N GLU A 225 14.99 -9.47 -17.95
CA GLU A 225 15.73 -8.23 -17.75
C GLU A 225 16.41 -8.18 -16.38
N VAL A 226 15.68 -8.53 -15.32
CA VAL A 226 16.24 -8.54 -13.95
C VAL A 226 17.33 -9.59 -13.78
N GLN A 227 17.20 -10.77 -14.40
CA GLN A 227 18.23 -11.81 -14.36
C GLN A 227 19.55 -11.38 -15.03
N SER A 228 19.49 -10.45 -15.97
CA SER A 228 20.69 -9.90 -16.60
C SER A 228 21.49 -8.95 -15.68
N TRP A 229 20.96 -8.55 -14.51
CA TRP A 229 21.64 -7.71 -13.52
C TRP A 229 22.56 -8.49 -12.58
N GLN A 230 22.44 -9.82 -12.56
CA GLN A 230 23.34 -10.65 -11.75
C GLN A 230 24.67 -10.83 -12.50
N PRO A 231 25.80 -10.47 -11.87
CA PRO A 231 27.12 -10.64 -12.44
C PRO A 231 27.52 -12.11 -12.60
#